data_c225ca0ddd764ce1c680dc8ca627de6b
#
_entry.id   c225ca0ddd764ce1c680dc8ca627de6b
#
_cell.length_a   1.000
_cell.length_b   1.000
_cell.length_c   1.000
_cell.angle_alpha   90.00
_cell.angle_beta   90.00
_cell.angle_gamma   90.00
#
_symmetry.space_group_name_H-M   'P 1'
#
loop_
_entity.id
_entity.type
_entity.pdbx_description
1 polymer ?
#
loop_
_entity_poly.entity_id
_entity_poly.type
_entity_poly.pdbx_seq_one_letter_code
_entity_poly.pdbx_strand_id
1 'polypeptide(L)'
;MTTIDPERDLTLDRVIRAPRDAVWEAWTTPSLLAQWWVPAPTVARVDRLEVSPGGAFVTSMSDDGAPFVPHTDSVFLVVEPLHRLVFTNAVDSGWHPAKPEPVAMTAEITLDDHADGTDYRVVVRHGDAAARARHEALGFFEGWGAVTTALAELAEGGSRP
;
A
#
# COMPACT_ATOMS: atom_id res chain seq x y z
N MET A 1 0.30 -19.67 -2.66
CA MET A 1 -0.79 -18.73 -3.01
C MET A 1 -1.77 -18.65 -1.86
N THR A 2 -1.96 -17.45 -1.31
CA THR A 2 -2.86 -17.26 -0.18
C THR A 2 -4.30 -17.16 -0.66
N THR A 3 -5.20 -17.90 -0.03
CA THR A 3 -6.62 -17.90 -0.37
C THR A 3 -7.29 -16.62 0.13
N ILE A 4 -8.19 -16.06 -0.65
CA ILE A 4 -9.01 -14.92 -0.25
C ILE A 4 -10.17 -15.41 0.62
N ASP A 5 -10.34 -14.75 1.77
CA ASP A 5 -11.45 -15.02 2.69
C ASP A 5 -12.47 -13.88 2.54
N PRO A 6 -13.66 -14.15 1.94
CA PRO A 6 -14.64 -13.08 1.71
C PRO A 6 -15.14 -12.39 2.97
N GLU A 7 -15.02 -13.02 4.13
CA GLU A 7 -15.48 -12.43 5.38
C GLU A 7 -14.46 -11.47 5.99
N ARG A 8 -13.16 -11.66 5.74
CA ARG A 8 -12.10 -10.90 6.38
C ARG A 8 -11.26 -10.07 5.41
N ASP A 9 -11.36 -10.32 4.12
CA ASP A 9 -10.48 -9.70 3.13
C ASP A 9 -11.23 -8.69 2.24
N LEU A 10 -10.55 -7.58 1.93
CA LEU A 10 -10.97 -6.62 0.90
C LEU A 10 -9.98 -6.69 -0.25
N THR A 11 -10.47 -6.63 -1.47
CA THR A 11 -9.64 -6.77 -2.67
C THR A 11 -9.86 -5.62 -3.64
N LEU A 12 -8.79 -5.28 -4.36
CA LEU A 12 -8.81 -4.29 -5.42
C LEU A 12 -7.93 -4.78 -6.56
N ASP A 13 -8.47 -4.79 -7.79
CA ASP A 13 -7.73 -5.19 -8.99
C ASP A 13 -7.70 -4.04 -9.98
N ARG A 14 -6.58 -3.93 -10.71
CA ARG A 14 -6.45 -2.96 -11.79
C ARG A 14 -5.39 -3.41 -12.79
N VAL A 15 -5.63 -3.18 -14.08
CA VAL A 15 -4.58 -3.28 -15.10
C VAL A 15 -3.87 -1.93 -15.17
N ILE A 16 -2.58 -1.93 -14.86
CA ILE A 16 -1.71 -0.75 -15.00
C ILE A 16 -0.97 -0.88 -16.33
N ARG A 17 -1.06 0.13 -17.18
CA ARG A 17 -0.46 0.11 -18.53
C ARG A 17 1.02 0.50 -18.46
N ALA A 18 1.75 -0.24 -17.67
CA ALA A 18 3.19 -0.08 -17.49
C ALA A 18 3.78 -1.45 -17.12
N PRO A 19 5.05 -1.70 -17.39
CA PRO A 19 5.69 -2.95 -17.04
C PRO A 19 5.85 -3.10 -15.53
N ARG A 20 5.99 -4.33 -15.06
CA ARG A 20 6.10 -4.64 -13.63
C ARG A 20 7.23 -3.88 -12.92
N ASP A 21 8.34 -3.65 -13.61
CA ASP A 21 9.46 -2.93 -13.02
C ASP A 21 9.10 -1.47 -12.67
N ALA A 22 8.31 -0.80 -13.51
CA ALA A 22 7.86 0.56 -13.23
C ALA A 22 6.93 0.60 -12.00
N VAL A 23 6.03 -0.37 -11.87
CA VAL A 23 5.13 -0.49 -10.71
C VAL A 23 5.94 -0.83 -9.46
N TRP A 24 6.90 -1.75 -9.57
CA TRP A 24 7.78 -2.13 -8.48
C TRP A 24 8.61 -0.94 -7.98
N GLU A 25 9.20 -0.18 -8.88
CA GLU A 25 9.96 1.02 -8.53
C GLU A 25 9.09 2.04 -7.79
N ALA A 26 7.86 2.23 -8.24
CA ALA A 26 6.93 3.16 -7.59
C ALA A 26 6.64 2.77 -6.12
N TRP A 27 6.66 1.49 -5.81
CA TRP A 27 6.50 0.98 -4.44
C TRP A 27 7.79 1.03 -3.61
N THR A 28 8.94 0.89 -4.24
CA THR A 28 10.20 0.60 -3.54
C THR A 28 11.21 1.75 -3.56
N THR A 29 10.89 2.85 -4.25
CA THR A 29 11.70 4.06 -4.27
C THR A 29 11.03 5.14 -3.43
N PRO A 30 11.68 5.62 -2.35
CA PRO A 30 11.04 6.57 -1.42
C PRO A 30 10.44 7.81 -2.10
N SER A 31 11.17 8.43 -3.03
CA SER A 31 10.68 9.62 -3.73
C SER A 31 9.49 9.34 -4.65
N LEU A 32 9.37 8.14 -5.17
CA LEU A 32 8.22 7.73 -5.98
C LEU A 32 7.03 7.35 -5.11
N LEU A 33 7.25 6.57 -4.06
CA LEU A 33 6.20 6.17 -3.12
C LEU A 33 5.50 7.40 -2.54
N ALA A 34 6.25 8.42 -2.18
CA ALA A 34 5.71 9.66 -1.61
C ALA A 34 4.72 10.37 -2.54
N GLN A 35 4.78 10.12 -3.85
CA GLN A 35 3.92 10.81 -4.82
C GLN A 35 2.52 10.24 -4.92
N TRP A 36 2.27 9.02 -4.41
CA TRP A 36 0.95 8.38 -4.59
C TRP A 36 0.40 7.72 -3.33
N TRP A 37 1.19 7.60 -2.25
CA TRP A 37 0.83 6.79 -1.07
C TRP A 37 -0.37 7.32 -0.27
N VAL A 38 -0.69 8.60 -0.38
CA VAL A 38 -1.87 9.19 0.25
C VAL A 38 -2.70 9.95 -0.80
N PRO A 39 -4.04 10.00 -0.64
CA PRO A 39 -4.88 10.76 -1.57
C PRO A 39 -4.56 12.26 -1.53
N ALA A 40 -4.39 12.87 -2.70
CA ALA A 40 -4.26 14.32 -2.79
C ALA A 40 -5.54 15.00 -2.25
N PRO A 41 -5.45 16.17 -1.62
CA PRO A 41 -4.31 17.09 -1.51
C PRO A 41 -3.36 16.78 -0.34
N THR A 42 -3.64 15.76 0.46
CA THR A 42 -2.72 15.30 1.50
C THR A 42 -1.41 14.86 0.84
N VAL A 43 -0.28 15.15 1.49
CA VAL A 43 1.03 14.75 0.99
C VAL A 43 1.68 13.76 1.95
N ALA A 44 2.44 12.82 1.38
CA ALA A 44 3.16 11.81 2.14
C ALA A 44 4.65 12.16 2.23
N ARG A 45 5.27 11.74 3.33
CA ARG A 45 6.72 11.72 3.50
C ARG A 45 7.12 10.31 3.87
N VAL A 46 8.12 9.77 3.20
CA VAL A 46 8.65 8.44 3.51
C VAL A 46 9.77 8.62 4.53
N ASP A 47 9.55 8.14 5.75
CA ASP A 47 10.51 8.27 6.85
C ASP A 47 11.50 7.11 6.85
N ARG A 48 11.03 5.87 6.62
CA ARG A 48 11.87 4.68 6.47
C ARG A 48 11.24 3.74 5.46
N LEU A 49 12.05 3.21 4.57
CA LEU A 49 11.61 2.22 3.58
C LEU A 49 12.72 1.19 3.38
N GLU A 50 12.66 0.11 4.14
CA GLU A 50 13.62 -0.98 4.11
C GLU A 50 12.94 -2.18 3.48
N VAL A 51 13.07 -2.32 2.17
CA VAL A 51 12.33 -3.31 1.37
C VAL A 51 13.02 -4.67 1.47
N SER A 52 12.83 -5.30 2.60
CA SER A 52 13.31 -6.65 2.90
C SER A 52 12.42 -7.25 3.99
N PRO A 53 12.32 -8.59 4.10
CA PRO A 53 11.53 -9.20 5.16
C PRO A 53 11.99 -8.70 6.55
N GLY A 54 11.04 -8.23 7.34
CA GLY A 54 11.31 -7.62 8.64
C GLY A 54 11.72 -6.14 8.59
N GLY A 55 11.91 -5.57 7.40
CA GLY A 55 12.31 -4.19 7.22
C GLY A 55 11.18 -3.22 7.50
N ALA A 56 11.53 -1.98 7.86
CA ALA A 56 10.58 -0.96 8.25
C ALA A 56 9.91 -0.31 7.04
N PHE A 57 8.62 -0.01 7.19
CA PHE A 57 7.84 0.79 6.26
C PHE A 57 7.13 1.87 7.07
N VAL A 58 7.71 3.06 7.13
CA VAL A 58 7.25 4.16 7.99
C VAL A 58 7.05 5.40 7.15
N THR A 59 5.84 5.97 7.21
CA THR A 59 5.50 7.20 6.52
C THR A 59 4.78 8.17 7.45
N SER A 60 4.85 9.44 7.09
CA SER A 60 4.09 10.52 7.72
C SER A 60 3.26 11.22 6.66
N MET A 61 2.24 11.94 7.08
CA MET A 61 1.39 12.70 6.15
C MET A 61 1.10 14.10 6.68
N SER A 62 0.80 15.01 5.79
CA SER A 62 0.46 16.39 6.10
C SER A 62 -0.73 16.85 5.27
N ASP A 63 -1.70 17.43 5.94
CA ASP A 63 -2.87 18.05 5.30
C ASP A 63 -2.65 19.55 5.19
N ASP A 64 -2.77 20.08 3.98
CA ASP A 64 -2.82 21.52 3.70
C ASP A 64 -1.71 22.33 4.38
N GLY A 65 -0.46 21.82 4.30
CA GLY A 65 0.68 22.50 4.87
C GLY A 65 0.81 22.38 6.39
N ALA A 66 -0.03 21.58 7.04
CA ALA A 66 0.07 21.29 8.45
C ALA A 66 1.37 20.52 8.78
N PRO A 67 1.79 20.47 10.04
CA PRO A 67 2.92 19.63 10.42
C PRO A 67 2.66 18.16 10.06
N PHE A 68 3.73 17.44 9.68
CA PHE A 68 3.62 16.02 9.39
C PHE A 68 3.26 15.24 10.65
N VAL A 69 2.35 14.29 10.51
CA VAL A 69 1.92 13.38 11.57
C VAL A 69 2.18 11.94 11.15
N PRO A 70 2.39 11.00 12.09
CA PRO A 70 2.56 9.59 11.75
C PRO A 70 1.36 9.07 10.96
N HIS A 71 1.65 8.28 9.91
CA HIS A 71 0.63 7.68 9.05
C HIS A 71 0.76 6.15 9.00
N THR A 72 1.90 5.65 8.53
CA THR A 72 2.17 4.22 8.44
C THR A 72 3.33 3.88 9.37
N ASP A 73 3.19 2.84 10.16
CA ASP A 73 4.29 2.23 10.91
C ASP A 73 4.12 0.72 10.79
N SER A 74 4.81 0.14 9.83
CA SER A 74 4.61 -1.23 9.39
C SER A 74 5.94 -1.94 9.17
N VAL A 75 5.86 -3.25 9.00
CA VAL A 75 7.02 -4.08 8.58
C VAL A 75 6.66 -4.87 7.35
N PHE A 76 7.64 -5.11 6.50
CA PHE A 76 7.50 -6.04 5.38
C PHE A 76 7.59 -7.47 5.90
N LEU A 77 6.70 -8.34 5.41
CA LEU A 77 6.70 -9.77 5.72
C LEU A 77 7.28 -10.58 4.56
N VAL A 78 6.92 -10.22 3.33
CA VAL A 78 7.36 -10.89 2.11
C VAL A 78 7.82 -9.85 1.11
N VAL A 79 8.97 -10.08 0.49
CA VAL A 79 9.49 -9.27 -0.59
C VAL A 79 9.97 -10.20 -1.69
N GLU A 80 9.19 -10.31 -2.75
CA GLU A 80 9.55 -11.07 -3.96
C GLU A 80 9.66 -10.06 -5.11
N PRO A 81 10.86 -9.65 -5.48
CA PRO A 81 11.06 -8.57 -6.46
C PRO A 81 10.26 -8.78 -7.73
N LEU A 82 9.58 -7.74 -8.19
CA LEU A 82 8.72 -7.68 -9.37
C LEU A 82 7.45 -8.54 -9.28
N HIS A 83 7.20 -9.23 -8.17
CA HIS A 83 6.06 -10.14 -8.06
C HIS A 83 5.15 -9.85 -6.89
N ARG A 84 5.70 -9.66 -5.69
CA ARG A 84 4.87 -9.61 -4.50
C ARG A 84 5.52 -8.85 -3.36
N LEU A 85 4.71 -8.01 -2.71
CA LEU A 85 5.02 -7.37 -1.43
C LEU A 85 3.91 -7.70 -0.45
N VAL A 86 4.29 -8.06 0.78
CA VAL A 86 3.33 -8.17 1.88
C VAL A 86 3.85 -7.34 3.03
N PHE A 87 2.99 -6.49 3.59
CA PHE A 87 3.34 -5.72 4.78
C PHE A 87 2.17 -5.72 5.77
N THR A 88 2.47 -5.43 7.03
CA THR A 88 1.46 -5.39 8.10
C THR A 88 1.74 -4.23 9.05
N ASN A 89 0.67 -3.61 9.55
CA ASN A 89 0.74 -2.64 10.65
C ASN A 89 0.39 -3.26 12.01
N ALA A 90 0.10 -4.56 12.05
CA ALA A 90 -0.14 -5.29 13.30
C ALA A 90 1.16 -5.53 14.08
N VAL A 91 2.30 -5.29 13.46
CA VAL A 91 3.64 -5.23 14.07
C VAL A 91 4.26 -3.93 13.61
N ASP A 92 4.77 -3.14 14.55
CA ASP A 92 5.41 -1.87 14.22
C ASP A 92 6.86 -2.04 13.75
N SER A 93 7.48 -0.95 13.31
CA SER A 93 8.86 -0.97 12.79
C SER A 93 9.90 -1.37 13.83
N GLY A 94 9.56 -1.37 15.12
CA GLY A 94 10.39 -1.88 16.21
C GLY A 94 10.10 -3.32 16.57
N TRP A 95 9.27 -3.99 15.77
CA TRP A 95 8.84 -5.39 15.95
C TRP A 95 7.99 -5.62 17.20
N HIS A 96 7.34 -4.59 17.70
CA HIS A 96 6.36 -4.74 18.77
C HIS A 96 4.98 -5.05 18.17
N PRO A 97 4.22 -5.96 18.79
CA PRO A 97 2.81 -6.11 18.45
C PRO A 97 2.10 -4.78 18.61
N ALA A 98 1.31 -4.39 17.62
CA ALA A 98 0.66 -3.09 17.58
C ALA A 98 -0.85 -3.24 17.46
N LYS A 99 -1.58 -2.23 17.94
CA LYS A 99 -3.02 -2.08 17.73
C LYS A 99 -3.25 -0.74 17.03
N PRO A 100 -2.96 -0.68 15.72
CA PRO A 100 -3.03 0.58 15.00
C PRO A 100 -4.46 1.07 14.82
N GLU A 101 -4.61 2.38 14.80
CA GLU A 101 -5.85 3.02 14.41
C GLU A 101 -5.79 3.39 12.94
N PRO A 102 -6.88 3.32 12.20
CA PRO A 102 -8.22 2.89 12.65
C PRO A 102 -8.40 1.36 12.65
N VAL A 103 -7.51 0.60 12.04
CA VAL A 103 -7.66 -0.84 11.90
C VAL A 103 -6.31 -1.51 11.66
N ALA A 104 -6.13 -2.70 12.27
CA ALA A 104 -5.00 -3.56 11.95
C ALA A 104 -5.26 -4.28 10.62
N MET A 105 -4.26 -4.33 9.76
CA MET A 105 -4.36 -4.98 8.45
C MET A 105 -3.03 -5.57 8.01
N THR A 106 -3.13 -6.57 7.12
CA THR A 106 -1.99 -7.09 6.37
C THR A 106 -2.33 -6.96 4.89
N ALA A 107 -1.51 -6.25 4.15
CA ALA A 107 -1.74 -5.99 2.73
C ALA A 107 -0.79 -6.84 1.88
N GLU A 108 -1.35 -7.51 0.89
CA GLU A 108 -0.60 -8.26 -0.11
C GLU A 108 -0.79 -7.58 -1.46
N ILE A 109 0.33 -7.20 -2.08
CA ILE A 109 0.37 -6.57 -3.39
C ILE A 109 0.99 -7.59 -4.34
N THR A 110 0.28 -7.94 -5.42
CA THR A 110 0.81 -8.84 -6.45
C THR A 110 0.87 -8.16 -7.80
N LEU A 111 1.94 -8.44 -8.53
CA LEU A 111 2.20 -7.93 -9.87
C LEU A 111 2.39 -9.13 -10.80
N ASP A 112 1.46 -9.30 -11.75
CA ASP A 112 1.56 -10.32 -12.77
C ASP A 112 1.60 -9.69 -14.16
N ASP A 113 2.17 -10.39 -15.12
CA ASP A 113 2.19 -9.91 -16.50
C ASP A 113 0.78 -9.88 -17.06
N HIS A 114 0.49 -8.82 -17.81
CA HIS A 114 -0.74 -8.65 -18.56
C HIS A 114 -0.40 -8.21 -19.98
N ALA A 115 -1.26 -8.54 -20.94
CA ALA A 115 -1.04 -8.15 -22.35
C ALA A 115 -0.85 -6.64 -22.49
N ASP A 116 -1.51 -5.83 -21.65
CA ASP A 116 -1.45 -4.37 -21.71
C ASP A 116 -0.54 -3.76 -20.63
N GLY A 117 0.23 -4.56 -19.89
CA GLY A 117 1.12 -4.06 -18.85
C GLY A 117 1.22 -4.98 -17.63
N THR A 118 0.62 -4.57 -16.53
CA THR A 118 0.67 -5.28 -15.26
C THR A 118 -0.73 -5.52 -14.71
N ASP A 119 -1.02 -6.76 -14.35
CA ASP A 119 -2.18 -7.11 -13.56
C ASP A 119 -1.84 -6.85 -12.09
N TYR A 120 -2.38 -5.78 -11.54
CA TYR A 120 -2.09 -5.29 -10.19
C TYR A 120 -3.24 -5.66 -9.27
N ARG A 121 -2.93 -6.39 -8.21
CA ARG A 121 -3.93 -6.79 -7.21
C ARG A 121 -3.48 -6.42 -5.82
N VAL A 122 -4.43 -5.92 -5.04
CA VAL A 122 -4.28 -5.66 -3.61
C VAL A 122 -5.26 -6.55 -2.86
N VAL A 123 -4.76 -7.28 -1.87
CA VAL A 123 -5.61 -8.01 -0.92
C VAL A 123 -5.27 -7.50 0.46
N VAL A 124 -6.25 -6.91 1.14
CA VAL A 124 -6.07 -6.39 2.49
C VAL A 124 -6.83 -7.28 3.46
N ARG A 125 -6.09 -7.92 4.35
CA ARG A 125 -6.59 -8.91 5.31
C ARG A 125 -6.78 -8.30 6.67
N HIS A 126 -7.87 -8.69 7.32
CA HIS A 126 -8.24 -8.20 8.65
C HIS A 126 -8.33 -9.38 9.64
N GLY A 127 -8.26 -9.07 10.93
CA GLY A 127 -8.31 -10.10 11.97
C GLY A 127 -9.67 -10.77 12.09
N ASP A 128 -10.74 -10.04 11.79
CA ASP A 128 -12.12 -10.54 11.87
C ASP A 128 -13.04 -9.76 10.92
N ALA A 129 -14.28 -10.22 10.80
CA ALA A 129 -15.28 -9.60 9.94
C ALA A 129 -15.64 -8.17 10.38
N ALA A 130 -15.62 -7.89 11.67
CA ALA A 130 -15.93 -6.55 12.19
C ALA A 130 -14.85 -5.54 11.76
N ALA A 131 -13.58 -5.91 11.83
CA ALA A 131 -12.47 -5.05 11.36
C ALA A 131 -12.56 -4.80 9.86
N ARG A 132 -12.87 -5.83 9.07
CA ARG A 132 -13.09 -5.68 7.62
C ARG A 132 -14.23 -4.70 7.34
N ALA A 133 -15.36 -4.87 8.00
CA ALA A 133 -16.53 -4.00 7.82
C ALA A 133 -16.22 -2.56 8.21
N ARG A 134 -15.45 -2.35 9.29
CA ARG A 134 -15.03 -1.00 9.72
C ARG A 134 -14.12 -0.36 8.69
N HIS A 135 -13.16 -1.08 8.14
CA HIS A 135 -12.25 -0.55 7.12
C HIS A 135 -13.01 -0.17 5.84
N GLU A 136 -13.95 -1.01 5.43
CA GLU A 136 -14.81 -0.71 4.28
C GLU A 136 -15.66 0.55 4.52
N ALA A 137 -16.28 0.65 5.70
CA ALA A 137 -17.13 1.79 6.07
C ALA A 137 -16.33 3.10 6.18
N LEU A 138 -15.04 3.01 6.52
CA LEU A 138 -14.14 4.17 6.58
C LEU A 138 -13.62 4.61 5.20
N GLY A 139 -14.03 3.95 4.14
CA GLY A 139 -13.69 4.35 2.78
C GLY A 139 -12.52 3.58 2.16
N PHE A 140 -12.43 2.28 2.41
CA PHE A 140 -11.38 1.45 1.84
C PHE A 140 -11.30 1.60 0.32
N PHE A 141 -12.41 1.42 -0.38
CA PHE A 141 -12.40 1.44 -1.85
C PHE A 141 -12.09 2.81 -2.41
N GLU A 142 -12.59 3.86 -1.76
CA GLU A 142 -12.32 5.24 -2.16
C GLU A 142 -10.85 5.59 -1.93
N GLY A 143 -10.30 5.26 -0.76
CA GLY A 143 -8.91 5.57 -0.40
C GLY A 143 -7.90 4.76 -1.19
N TRP A 144 -8.00 3.43 -1.17
CA TRP A 144 -7.10 2.57 -1.92
C TRP A 144 -7.28 2.75 -3.44
N GLY A 145 -8.52 3.01 -3.88
CA GLY A 145 -8.79 3.33 -5.29
C GLY A 145 -8.10 4.60 -5.75
N ALA A 146 -8.16 5.65 -4.95
CA ALA A 146 -7.51 6.92 -5.28
C ALA A 146 -5.99 6.79 -5.36
N VAL A 147 -5.36 6.13 -4.37
CA VAL A 147 -3.91 5.94 -4.39
C VAL A 147 -3.48 4.98 -5.50
N THR A 148 -4.28 3.97 -5.82
CA THR A 148 -3.99 3.07 -6.94
C THR A 148 -4.07 3.80 -8.27
N THR A 149 -5.03 4.72 -8.43
CA THR A 149 -5.10 5.57 -9.62
C THR A 149 -3.85 6.44 -9.74
N ALA A 150 -3.41 7.05 -8.65
CA ALA A 150 -2.20 7.87 -8.64
C ALA A 150 -0.94 7.04 -8.94
N LEU A 151 -0.85 5.83 -8.40
CA LEU A 151 0.22 4.88 -8.71
C LEU A 151 0.23 4.55 -10.21
N ALA A 152 -0.93 4.23 -10.76
CA ALA A 152 -1.04 3.89 -12.18
C ALA A 152 -0.61 5.05 -13.07
N GLU A 153 -1.06 6.26 -12.78
CA GLU A 153 -0.65 7.45 -13.53
C GLU A 153 0.86 7.66 -13.49
N LEU A 154 1.48 7.49 -12.33
CA LEU A 154 2.92 7.62 -12.17
C LEU A 154 3.66 6.55 -12.98
N ALA A 155 3.27 5.28 -12.83
CA ALA A 155 3.92 4.16 -13.50
C ALA A 155 3.75 4.22 -15.03
N GLU A 156 2.63 4.75 -15.51
CA GLU A 156 2.32 4.87 -16.94
C GLU A 156 3.10 6.01 -17.63
N GLY A 157 4.06 6.60 -16.94
CA GLY A 157 4.92 7.64 -17.50
C GLY A 157 4.39 9.05 -17.28
N GLY A 158 3.38 9.19 -16.43
CA GLY A 158 2.95 10.49 -15.97
C GLY A 158 4.00 11.10 -15.08
N SER A 159 4.99 11.79 -15.71
CA SER A 159 5.84 12.65 -14.92
C SER A 159 4.95 13.76 -14.36
N ARG A 160 4.66 13.68 -13.08
CA ARG A 160 4.04 14.81 -12.42
C ARG A 160 5.08 15.90 -12.28
N PRO A 161 4.72 17.13 -12.68
CA PRO A 161 5.58 18.26 -12.45
C PRO A 161 5.77 18.52 -10.96
#